data_23d8a5ec45646760150b5e93b9451ac2
#
_entry.id   23d8a5ec45646760150b5e93b9451ac2
#
_cell.length_a   1.000
_cell.length_b   1.000
_cell.length_c   1.000
_cell.angle_alpha   90.00
_cell.angle_beta   90.00
_cell.angle_gamma   90.00
#
_symmetry.space_group_name_H-M   'P 1'
#
loop_
_entity.id
_entity.type
_entity.pdbx_description
1 polymer ?
#
loop_
_entity_poly.entity_id
_entity_poly.type
_entity_poly.pdbx_seq_one_letter_code
_entity_poly.pdbx_strand_id
1 'polypeptide(L)'
;MNKINWNFNNTYFNLSNSFKANINPVPVKNPELILLNKTLASELGLNFSKVTEKELSQVFSGNSLPDGSNPIAQAYAGHQFGHFTMLGDGRAILIGEHLTSSNRRYDIQFKGSGKTSFSRNGDGRAALGPMLREYIISEAMNALNIPTTRSLAVVKTGEEVLRDKKLQGAILTRIASSHLRVGTFQYVSARQNINELETIFNYTIDRHYPEIINTENPALDLLVKVISKQCDLIVNWMRVGFIHGVMNTDNMTISGETI
;
A
#
# COMPACT_ATOMS: atom_id res chain seq x y z
N MET A 1 -7.72 -13.31 -20.08
CA MET A 1 -8.76 -12.27 -20.39
C MET A 1 -9.00 -11.44 -19.15
N ASN A 2 -8.83 -10.13 -19.25
CA ASN A 2 -9.03 -9.18 -18.14
C ASN A 2 -10.55 -8.95 -17.89
N LYS A 3 -11.19 -9.90 -17.20
CA LYS A 3 -12.63 -9.85 -16.88
C LYS A 3 -12.99 -8.71 -15.89
N ILE A 4 -12.01 -8.17 -15.17
CA ILE A 4 -12.20 -7.21 -14.07
C ILE A 4 -11.91 -5.77 -14.51
N ASN A 5 -11.35 -5.56 -15.70
CA ASN A 5 -10.88 -4.27 -16.21
C ASN A 5 -9.67 -3.68 -15.46
N TRP A 6 -8.77 -4.53 -14.98
CA TRP A 6 -7.49 -4.04 -14.49
C TRP A 6 -6.72 -3.34 -15.61
N ASN A 7 -6.19 -2.16 -15.32
CA ASN A 7 -5.36 -1.38 -16.23
C ASN A 7 -4.06 -1.01 -15.50
N PHE A 8 -3.14 -1.98 -15.45
CA PHE A 8 -1.86 -1.79 -14.78
C PHE A 8 -0.88 -1.00 -15.64
N ASN A 9 -0.27 0.01 -15.00
CA ASN A 9 0.82 0.81 -15.54
C ASN A 9 1.84 1.03 -14.40
N ASN A 10 2.77 0.08 -14.27
CA ASN A 10 3.62 -0.11 -13.09
C ASN A 10 4.89 0.74 -13.16
N THR A 11 4.80 2.01 -12.79
CA THR A 11 5.93 2.95 -12.87
C THR A 11 6.96 2.72 -11.76
N TYR A 12 6.52 2.39 -10.53
CA TYR A 12 7.43 2.07 -9.43
C TYR A 12 8.23 0.79 -9.69
N PHE A 13 7.60 -0.19 -10.35
CA PHE A 13 8.30 -1.41 -10.77
C PHE A 13 9.53 -1.13 -11.66
N ASN A 14 9.49 -0.06 -12.46
CA ASN A 14 10.58 0.33 -13.36
C ASN A 14 11.74 1.02 -12.64
N LEU A 15 11.59 1.39 -11.37
CA LEU A 15 12.70 1.91 -10.58
C LEU A 15 13.76 0.83 -10.32
N SER A 16 14.95 1.26 -9.90
CA SER A 16 16.06 0.37 -9.54
C SER A 16 15.64 -0.72 -8.54
N ASN A 17 16.27 -1.87 -8.61
CA ASN A 17 16.08 -2.97 -7.66
C ASN A 17 16.49 -2.63 -6.22
N SER A 18 17.16 -1.51 -6.00
CA SER A 18 17.44 -1.01 -4.65
C SER A 18 16.18 -0.56 -3.90
N PHE A 19 15.12 -0.16 -4.61
CA PHE A 19 13.87 0.30 -4.02
C PHE A 19 12.88 -0.81 -3.69
N LYS A 20 13.13 -2.02 -4.16
CA LYS A 20 12.16 -3.11 -4.11
C LYS A 20 12.81 -4.49 -4.19
N ALA A 21 12.05 -5.49 -3.80
CA ALA A 21 12.31 -6.89 -4.12
C ALA A 21 11.16 -7.46 -4.97
N ASN A 22 11.48 -8.09 -6.08
CA ASN A 22 10.48 -8.80 -6.89
C ASN A 22 10.05 -10.05 -6.13
N ILE A 23 8.77 -10.18 -5.84
CA ILE A 23 8.23 -11.28 -5.05
C ILE A 23 6.74 -11.50 -5.35
N ASN A 24 6.35 -12.73 -5.58
CA ASN A 24 4.94 -13.08 -5.74
C ASN A 24 4.27 -13.34 -4.39
N PRO A 25 2.95 -13.11 -4.26
CA PRO A 25 2.18 -13.62 -3.15
C PRO A 25 2.39 -15.12 -2.96
N VAL A 26 2.46 -15.54 -1.71
CA VAL A 26 2.55 -16.97 -1.38
C VAL A 26 1.14 -17.56 -1.44
N PRO A 27 0.89 -18.57 -2.29
CA PRO A 27 -0.43 -19.18 -2.44
C PRO A 27 -1.03 -19.63 -1.10
N VAL A 28 -2.35 -19.58 -1.02
CA VAL A 28 -3.11 -20.03 0.16
C VAL A 28 -4.04 -21.18 -0.23
N LYS A 29 -4.37 -22.04 0.77
CA LYS A 29 -5.01 -23.33 0.49
C LYS A 29 -6.48 -23.21 0.07
N ASN A 30 -7.25 -22.39 0.78
CA ASN A 30 -8.69 -22.34 0.59
C ASN A 30 -9.23 -20.92 0.76
N PRO A 31 -8.97 -20.03 -0.23
CA PRO A 31 -9.40 -18.64 -0.14
C PRO A 31 -10.93 -18.51 -0.19
N GLU A 32 -11.47 -17.69 0.73
CA GLU A 32 -12.89 -17.35 0.82
C GLU A 32 -13.05 -15.83 0.90
N LEU A 33 -13.82 -15.23 0.00
CA LEU A 33 -14.09 -13.80 0.00
C LEU A 33 -15.03 -13.45 1.16
N ILE A 34 -14.60 -12.54 2.04
CA ILE A 34 -15.37 -12.12 3.22
C ILE A 34 -16.02 -10.76 2.99
N LEU A 35 -15.27 -9.82 2.43
CA LEU A 35 -15.73 -8.47 2.13
C LEU A 35 -15.26 -8.05 0.74
N LEU A 36 -16.13 -7.35 0.03
CA LEU A 36 -15.84 -6.70 -1.24
C LEU A 36 -16.47 -5.31 -1.25
N ASN A 37 -15.66 -4.29 -1.40
CA ASN A 37 -16.09 -2.90 -1.50
C ASN A 37 -16.51 -2.58 -2.94
N LYS A 38 -17.78 -2.78 -3.25
CA LYS A 38 -18.33 -2.57 -4.59
C LYS A 38 -18.33 -1.10 -4.98
N THR A 39 -18.49 -0.19 -4.03
CA THR A 39 -18.44 1.26 -4.27
C THR A 39 -17.03 1.68 -4.70
N LEU A 40 -16.01 1.29 -3.94
CA LEU A 40 -14.62 1.56 -4.30
C LEU A 40 -14.24 0.90 -5.64
N ALA A 41 -14.71 -0.32 -5.89
CA ALA A 41 -14.49 -0.98 -7.18
C ALA A 41 -15.04 -0.16 -8.36
N SER A 42 -16.24 0.40 -8.20
CA SER A 42 -16.84 1.28 -9.22
C SER A 42 -16.04 2.58 -9.39
N GLU A 43 -15.56 3.20 -8.30
CA GLU A 43 -14.69 4.38 -8.34
C GLU A 43 -13.38 4.12 -9.10
N LEU A 44 -12.86 2.90 -9.01
CA LEU A 44 -11.67 2.45 -9.72
C LEU A 44 -11.95 2.03 -11.18
N GLY A 45 -13.22 1.93 -11.59
CA GLY A 45 -13.62 1.43 -12.90
C GLY A 45 -13.51 -0.10 -13.05
N LEU A 46 -13.43 -0.83 -11.92
CA LEU A 46 -13.39 -2.29 -11.90
C LEU A 46 -14.80 -2.87 -12.03
N ASN A 47 -14.91 -3.96 -12.79
CA ASN A 47 -16.21 -4.61 -13.03
C ASN A 47 -16.14 -6.09 -12.62
N PHE A 48 -16.95 -6.46 -11.64
CA PHE A 48 -17.03 -7.83 -11.13
C PHE A 48 -18.25 -8.62 -11.62
N SER A 49 -19.10 -8.04 -12.50
CA SER A 49 -20.36 -8.65 -12.92
C SER A 49 -20.24 -10.00 -13.66
N LYS A 50 -19.06 -10.24 -14.27
CA LYS A 50 -18.76 -11.46 -15.03
C LYS A 50 -17.77 -12.38 -14.29
N VAL A 51 -17.56 -12.17 -13.00
CA VAL A 51 -16.58 -12.89 -12.19
C VAL A 51 -17.28 -13.53 -11.01
N THR A 52 -17.09 -14.81 -10.83
CA THR A 52 -17.68 -15.54 -9.70
C THR A 52 -16.94 -15.19 -8.39
N GLU A 53 -17.60 -15.36 -7.25
CA GLU A 53 -16.99 -15.15 -5.93
C GLU A 53 -15.76 -16.02 -5.72
N LYS A 54 -15.76 -17.25 -6.26
CA LYS A 54 -14.61 -18.14 -6.24
C LYS A 54 -13.44 -17.57 -7.04
N GLU A 55 -13.66 -17.00 -8.22
CA GLU A 55 -12.60 -16.34 -9.01
C GLU A 55 -12.08 -15.10 -8.28
N LEU A 56 -12.96 -14.28 -7.68
CA LEU A 56 -12.55 -13.14 -6.87
C LEU A 56 -11.70 -13.55 -5.67
N SER A 57 -12.07 -14.65 -4.98
CA SER A 57 -11.29 -15.21 -3.88
C SER A 57 -9.87 -15.59 -4.33
N GLN A 58 -9.73 -16.19 -5.52
CA GLN A 58 -8.41 -16.55 -6.09
C GLN A 58 -7.58 -15.30 -6.42
N VAL A 59 -8.22 -14.26 -6.98
CA VAL A 59 -7.53 -13.02 -7.34
C VAL A 59 -7.07 -12.27 -6.08
N PHE A 60 -7.97 -12.01 -5.14
CA PHE A 60 -7.67 -11.20 -3.96
C PHE A 60 -6.89 -11.96 -2.87
N SER A 61 -6.71 -13.26 -3.03
CA SER A 61 -5.73 -14.03 -2.23
C SER A 61 -4.32 -14.03 -2.81
N GLY A 62 -4.17 -13.60 -4.06
CA GLY A 62 -2.91 -13.69 -4.80
C GLY A 62 -2.61 -15.07 -5.39
N ASN A 63 -3.55 -16.03 -5.32
CA ASN A 63 -3.41 -17.35 -5.97
C ASN A 63 -3.47 -17.24 -7.49
N SER A 64 -4.20 -16.24 -8.00
CA SER A 64 -4.27 -15.92 -9.43
C SER A 64 -4.05 -14.42 -9.61
N LEU A 65 -2.95 -14.04 -10.20
CA LEU A 65 -2.62 -12.63 -10.42
C LEU A 65 -3.29 -12.11 -11.71
N PRO A 66 -3.82 -10.87 -11.69
CA PRO A 66 -4.33 -10.25 -12.90
C PRO A 66 -3.24 -10.02 -13.95
N ASP A 67 -3.62 -10.07 -15.23
CA ASP A 67 -2.72 -9.73 -16.34
C ASP A 67 -2.13 -8.32 -16.16
N GLY A 68 -0.85 -8.16 -16.41
CA GLY A 68 -0.11 -6.90 -16.24
C GLY A 68 0.38 -6.63 -14.81
N SER A 69 0.12 -7.51 -13.85
CA SER A 69 0.69 -7.41 -12.50
C SER A 69 2.21 -7.55 -12.52
N ASN A 70 2.90 -6.75 -11.70
CA ASN A 70 4.33 -6.87 -11.44
C ASN A 70 4.58 -6.80 -9.93
N PRO A 71 4.39 -7.92 -9.21
CA PRO A 71 4.40 -7.94 -7.75
C PRO A 71 5.77 -7.62 -7.17
N ILE A 72 5.80 -6.69 -6.22
CA ILE A 72 7.01 -6.26 -5.51
C ILE A 72 6.73 -6.02 -4.02
N ALA A 73 7.76 -6.16 -3.21
CA ALA A 73 7.82 -5.61 -1.87
C ALA A 73 8.69 -4.35 -1.89
N GLN A 74 8.19 -3.23 -1.36
CA GLN A 74 8.89 -1.95 -1.36
C GLN A 74 9.86 -1.84 -0.19
N ALA A 75 11.03 -1.21 -0.43
CA ALA A 75 12.02 -0.89 0.59
C ALA A 75 11.75 0.49 1.20
N TYR A 76 11.89 0.61 2.49
CA TYR A 76 11.84 1.88 3.24
C TYR A 76 12.58 1.74 4.56
N ALA A 77 12.72 2.81 5.31
CA ALA A 77 13.32 2.79 6.65
C ALA A 77 12.36 3.44 7.65
N GLY A 78 12.65 3.27 8.92
CA GLY A 78 11.91 3.90 10.00
C GLY A 78 12.60 3.71 11.33
N HIS A 79 12.03 4.28 12.39
CA HIS A 79 12.53 4.13 13.75
C HIS A 79 11.68 3.12 14.50
N GLN A 80 12.24 1.95 14.82
CA GLN A 80 11.58 0.96 15.65
C GLN A 80 12.23 0.95 17.04
N PHE A 81 11.42 1.16 18.07
CA PHE A 81 11.91 1.27 19.46
C PHE A 81 13.04 2.28 19.63
N GLY A 82 12.97 3.41 18.90
CA GLY A 82 13.98 4.47 18.94
C GLY A 82 15.23 4.23 18.07
N HIS A 83 15.36 3.08 17.43
CA HIS A 83 16.49 2.75 16.56
C HIS A 83 16.14 2.85 15.09
N PHE A 84 16.98 3.56 14.32
CA PHE A 84 16.87 3.60 12.87
C PHE A 84 17.07 2.21 12.29
N THR A 85 16.12 1.76 11.49
CA THR A 85 16.09 0.39 10.98
C THR A 85 15.75 0.39 9.49
N MET A 86 16.54 -0.31 8.69
CA MET A 86 16.18 -0.62 7.31
C MET A 86 15.03 -1.65 7.30
N LEU A 87 13.92 -1.26 6.73
CA LEU A 87 12.68 -2.00 6.71
C LEU A 87 12.24 -2.28 5.26
N GLY A 88 10.99 -2.58 5.11
CA GLY A 88 10.30 -2.77 3.84
C GLY A 88 8.99 -3.49 4.09
N ASP A 89 8.28 -3.79 3.03
CA ASP A 89 7.01 -4.50 3.06
C ASP A 89 7.21 -5.96 3.49
N GLY A 90 7.32 -6.20 4.81
CA GLY A 90 7.59 -7.53 5.38
C GLY A 90 6.40 -8.50 5.35
N ARG A 91 5.18 -7.98 5.06
CA ARG A 91 3.94 -8.79 4.96
C ARG A 91 2.94 -8.20 3.97
N ALA A 92 3.40 -7.31 3.10
CA ALA A 92 2.59 -6.70 2.06
C ALA A 92 3.32 -6.79 0.73
N ILE A 93 2.57 -6.92 -0.34
CA ILE A 93 3.09 -7.01 -1.71
C ILE A 93 2.26 -6.06 -2.57
N LEU A 94 2.91 -5.09 -3.19
CA LEU A 94 2.32 -4.25 -4.21
C LEU A 94 2.16 -5.09 -5.48
N ILE A 95 0.91 -5.30 -5.90
CA ILE A 95 0.58 -6.12 -7.07
C ILE A 95 0.79 -5.35 -8.36
N GLY A 96 0.52 -4.06 -8.32
CA GLY A 96 0.70 -3.15 -9.43
C GLY A 96 0.05 -1.80 -9.17
N GLU A 97 0.19 -0.91 -10.14
CA GLU A 97 -0.38 0.43 -10.14
C GLU A 97 -1.50 0.49 -11.18
N HIS A 98 -2.75 0.60 -10.70
CA HIS A 98 -3.94 0.68 -11.54
C HIS A 98 -4.19 2.13 -11.97
N LEU A 99 -4.39 2.33 -13.27
CA LEU A 99 -4.73 3.62 -13.86
C LEU A 99 -6.22 3.65 -14.23
N THR A 100 -6.97 4.54 -13.59
CA THR A 100 -8.40 4.71 -13.89
C THR A 100 -8.63 5.41 -15.24
N SER A 101 -9.86 5.39 -15.74
CA SER A 101 -10.25 6.12 -16.95
C SER A 101 -10.08 7.64 -16.85
N SER A 102 -10.05 8.18 -15.62
CA SER A 102 -9.74 9.59 -15.34
C SER A 102 -8.24 9.87 -15.10
N ASN A 103 -7.36 8.95 -15.51
CA ASN A 103 -5.91 9.02 -15.35
C ASN A 103 -5.43 9.14 -13.90
N ARG A 104 -6.24 8.77 -12.91
CA ARG A 104 -5.80 8.66 -11.53
C ARG A 104 -5.13 7.31 -11.31
N ARG A 105 -3.93 7.34 -10.72
CA ARG A 105 -3.11 6.16 -10.44
C ARG A 105 -3.28 5.73 -8.99
N TYR A 106 -3.50 4.43 -8.78
CA TYR A 106 -3.63 3.83 -7.47
C TYR A 106 -2.76 2.59 -7.32
N ASP A 107 -2.08 2.49 -6.21
CA ASP A 107 -1.39 1.27 -5.79
C ASP A 107 -2.41 0.22 -5.34
N ILE A 108 -2.24 -1.01 -5.82
CA ILE A 108 -2.98 -2.19 -5.40
C ILE A 108 -2.05 -3.06 -4.59
N GLN A 109 -2.24 -3.13 -3.26
CA GLN A 109 -1.35 -3.84 -2.37
C GLN A 109 -2.09 -4.94 -1.60
N PHE A 110 -1.53 -6.15 -1.54
CA PHE A 110 -2.04 -7.26 -0.73
C PHE A 110 -1.28 -7.32 0.60
N LYS A 111 -1.98 -7.11 1.71
CA LYS A 111 -1.42 -7.23 3.07
C LYS A 111 -1.78 -8.58 3.69
N GLY A 112 -0.78 -9.30 4.17
CA GLY A 112 -0.92 -10.67 4.69
C GLY A 112 -0.67 -11.74 3.63
N SER A 113 -0.17 -11.36 2.46
CA SER A 113 -0.02 -12.22 1.28
C SER A 113 1.22 -13.12 1.30
N GLY A 114 1.97 -13.15 2.39
CA GLY A 114 3.08 -14.06 2.59
C GLY A 114 4.41 -13.36 2.82
N LYS A 115 5.44 -14.20 2.96
CA LYS A 115 6.79 -13.77 3.30
C LYS A 115 7.45 -13.04 2.14
N THR A 116 8.18 -11.97 2.47
CA THR A 116 9.00 -11.19 1.53
C THR A 116 10.45 -11.14 2.00
N SER A 117 11.33 -10.52 1.22
CA SER A 117 12.73 -10.28 1.62
C SER A 117 12.85 -9.39 2.86
N PHE A 118 11.80 -8.64 3.21
CA PHE A 118 11.75 -7.73 4.35
C PHE A 118 11.04 -8.31 5.58
N SER A 119 10.60 -9.57 5.53
CA SER A 119 9.82 -10.19 6.63
C SER A 119 10.66 -10.47 7.88
N ARG A 120 11.98 -10.43 7.78
CA ARG A 120 12.88 -10.83 8.88
C ARG A 120 12.49 -12.24 9.38
N ASN A 121 12.11 -12.38 10.65
CA ASN A 121 11.64 -13.64 11.24
C ASN A 121 10.13 -13.83 11.16
N GLY A 122 9.40 -12.89 10.52
CA GLY A 122 7.94 -12.97 10.37
C GLY A 122 7.50 -13.96 9.29
N ASP A 123 6.25 -14.42 9.40
CA ASP A 123 5.61 -15.32 8.43
C ASP A 123 5.00 -14.61 7.22
N GLY A 124 4.98 -13.26 7.23
CA GLY A 124 4.37 -12.45 6.18
C GLY A 124 2.84 -12.58 6.12
N ARG A 125 2.22 -13.28 7.05
CA ARG A 125 0.78 -13.50 7.12
C ARG A 125 0.10 -12.50 8.06
N ALA A 126 -1.22 -12.40 7.97
CA ALA A 126 -2.06 -11.58 8.83
C ALA A 126 -3.27 -12.35 9.32
N ALA A 127 -3.75 -12.03 10.53
CA ALA A 127 -4.96 -12.61 11.07
C ALA A 127 -6.21 -11.83 10.61
N LEU A 128 -7.36 -12.50 10.52
CA LEU A 128 -8.63 -11.94 10.04
C LEU A 128 -9.08 -10.71 10.84
N GLY A 129 -9.04 -10.78 12.17
CA GLY A 129 -9.49 -9.66 13.03
C GLY A 129 -8.79 -8.33 12.72
N PRO A 130 -7.45 -8.25 12.68
CA PRO A 130 -6.73 -7.06 12.24
C PRO A 130 -7.08 -6.58 10.83
N MET A 131 -7.31 -7.48 9.87
CA MET A 131 -7.68 -7.10 8.50
C MET A 131 -9.09 -6.50 8.44
N LEU A 132 -10.02 -7.04 9.20
CA LEU A 132 -11.37 -6.47 9.31
C LEU A 132 -11.36 -5.10 10.00
N ARG A 133 -10.56 -4.93 11.07
CA ARG A 133 -10.41 -3.62 11.73
C ARG A 133 -9.85 -2.57 10.77
N GLU A 134 -8.82 -2.93 9.99
CA GLU A 134 -8.24 -2.03 9.02
C GLU A 134 -9.24 -1.66 7.91
N TYR A 135 -10.01 -2.64 7.43
CA TYR A 135 -11.10 -2.37 6.48
C TYR A 135 -12.12 -1.38 7.04
N ILE A 136 -12.63 -1.64 8.24
CA ILE A 136 -13.65 -0.80 8.87
C ILE A 136 -13.13 0.62 9.09
N ILE A 137 -11.94 0.77 9.67
CA ILE A 137 -11.44 2.11 10.01
C ILE A 137 -11.03 2.91 8.78
N SER A 138 -10.44 2.29 7.76
CA SER A 138 -10.06 2.99 6.53
C SER A 138 -11.29 3.50 5.78
N GLU A 139 -12.35 2.72 5.68
CA GLU A 139 -13.59 3.15 5.04
C GLU A 139 -14.35 4.19 5.90
N ALA A 140 -14.31 4.07 7.22
CA ALA A 140 -14.87 5.09 8.12
C ALA A 140 -14.12 6.44 7.98
N MET A 141 -12.78 6.42 7.95
CA MET A 141 -11.96 7.62 7.71
C MET A 141 -12.31 8.27 6.37
N ASN A 142 -12.42 7.48 5.30
CA ASN A 142 -12.84 8.00 4.01
C ASN A 142 -14.24 8.64 4.06
N ALA A 143 -15.20 8.01 4.73
CA ALA A 143 -16.55 8.56 4.90
C ALA A 143 -16.58 9.88 5.71
N LEU A 144 -15.59 10.09 6.59
CA LEU A 144 -15.37 11.32 7.33
C LEU A 144 -14.55 12.38 6.56
N ASN A 145 -14.24 12.12 5.29
CA ASN A 145 -13.37 12.93 4.43
C ASN A 145 -11.95 13.12 5.00
N ILE A 146 -11.42 12.09 5.65
CA ILE A 146 -10.04 12.05 6.12
C ILE A 146 -9.22 11.27 5.11
N PRO A 147 -8.14 11.84 4.54
CA PRO A 147 -7.28 11.12 3.60
C PRO A 147 -6.74 9.81 4.21
N THR A 148 -6.93 8.71 3.52
CA THR A 148 -6.59 7.39 4.02
C THR A 148 -6.41 6.40 2.87
N THR A 149 -5.60 5.37 3.07
CA THR A 149 -5.68 4.18 2.23
C THR A 149 -7.08 3.60 2.32
N ARG A 150 -7.55 3.00 1.21
CA ARG A 150 -8.87 2.39 1.10
C ARG A 150 -8.75 0.87 1.12
N SER A 151 -9.83 0.20 1.44
CA SER A 151 -9.89 -1.26 1.51
C SER A 151 -10.87 -1.81 0.47
N LEU A 152 -10.35 -2.60 -0.48
CA LEU A 152 -11.16 -3.15 -1.58
C LEU A 152 -11.76 -4.51 -1.24
N ALA A 153 -10.97 -5.43 -0.69
CA ALA A 153 -11.42 -6.78 -0.37
C ALA A 153 -10.71 -7.35 0.86
N VAL A 154 -11.40 -8.24 1.57
CA VAL A 154 -10.84 -9.12 2.61
C VAL A 154 -11.13 -10.56 2.23
N VAL A 155 -10.09 -11.40 2.19
CA VAL A 155 -10.18 -12.82 1.87
C VAL A 155 -9.59 -13.62 3.04
N LYS A 156 -10.31 -14.64 3.56
CA LYS A 156 -9.70 -15.67 4.41
C LYS A 156 -8.78 -16.55 3.58
N THR A 157 -7.73 -17.08 4.21
CA THR A 157 -6.75 -17.94 3.52
C THR A 157 -7.07 -19.43 3.59
N GLY A 158 -7.97 -19.84 4.49
CA GLY A 158 -8.18 -21.24 4.83
C GLY A 158 -7.02 -21.86 5.65
N GLU A 159 -6.12 -21.02 6.15
CA GLU A 159 -4.96 -21.38 6.95
C GLU A 159 -4.99 -20.66 8.30
N GLU A 160 -4.39 -21.28 9.32
CA GLU A 160 -4.19 -20.63 10.61
C GLU A 160 -2.88 -19.86 10.61
N VAL A 161 -2.86 -18.71 11.29
CA VAL A 161 -1.65 -17.96 11.64
C VAL A 161 -1.40 -18.06 13.13
N LEU A 162 -0.17 -18.40 13.51
CA LEU A 162 0.21 -18.48 14.93
C LEU A 162 0.63 -17.08 15.41
N ARG A 163 -0.04 -16.66 16.51
CA ARG A 163 0.30 -15.48 17.31
C ARG A 163 0.35 -15.97 18.77
N ASP A 164 -0.18 -15.26 19.71
CA ASP A 164 -0.35 -15.80 21.07
C ASP A 164 -1.25 -17.05 21.10
N LYS A 165 -2.09 -17.16 20.09
CA LYS A 165 -2.94 -18.33 19.80
C LYS A 165 -3.07 -18.53 18.29
N LYS A 166 -3.63 -19.66 17.89
CA LYS A 166 -4.00 -19.91 16.50
C LYS A 166 -5.19 -19.03 16.11
N LEU A 167 -5.03 -18.27 15.03
CA LEU A 167 -6.02 -17.35 14.48
C LEU A 167 -6.27 -17.66 13.01
N GLN A 168 -7.47 -17.38 12.53
CA GLN A 168 -7.80 -17.48 11.11
C GLN A 168 -6.94 -16.49 10.32
N GLY A 169 -6.24 -16.97 9.30
CA GLY A 169 -5.45 -16.15 8.38
C GLY A 169 -6.32 -15.39 7.38
N ALA A 170 -5.89 -14.19 6.99
CA ALA A 170 -6.57 -13.38 5.98
C ALA A 170 -5.60 -12.47 5.21
N ILE A 171 -6.08 -12.01 4.06
CA ILE A 171 -5.42 -11.03 3.20
C ILE A 171 -6.36 -9.86 2.98
N LEU A 172 -5.84 -8.64 3.13
CA LEU A 172 -6.53 -7.40 2.82
C LEU A 172 -5.96 -6.81 1.53
N THR A 173 -6.84 -6.41 0.60
CA THR A 173 -6.46 -5.60 -0.55
C THR A 173 -6.58 -4.13 -0.21
N ARG A 174 -5.44 -3.45 -0.13
CA ARG A 174 -5.32 -2.00 0.06
C ARG A 174 -5.27 -1.28 -1.26
N ILE A 175 -5.87 -0.10 -1.28
CA ILE A 175 -5.81 0.86 -2.39
C ILE A 175 -5.28 2.17 -1.82
N ALA A 176 -4.27 2.74 -2.46
CA ALA A 176 -3.67 4.02 -2.05
C ALA A 176 -3.31 4.85 -3.27
N SER A 177 -3.20 6.17 -3.13
CA SER A 177 -2.62 7.01 -4.19
C SER A 177 -1.14 6.66 -4.41
N SER A 178 -0.42 6.29 -3.37
CA SER A 178 0.80 5.48 -3.38
C SER A 178 1.14 4.97 -1.98
N HIS A 179 2.06 4.00 -1.91
CA HIS A 179 2.67 3.54 -0.67
C HIS A 179 4.05 4.16 -0.43
N LEU A 180 4.38 5.27 -1.11
CA LEU A 180 5.58 6.05 -0.82
C LEU A 180 5.50 6.65 0.57
N ARG A 181 6.53 6.43 1.37
CA ARG A 181 6.63 6.92 2.76
C ARG A 181 7.75 7.92 2.90
N VAL A 182 7.70 8.73 3.93
CA VAL A 182 8.87 9.52 4.36
C VAL A 182 10.07 8.59 4.59
N GLY A 183 9.81 7.41 5.13
CA GLY A 183 10.80 6.35 5.30
C GLY A 183 11.44 5.83 4.02
N THR A 184 10.82 5.97 2.85
CA THR A 184 11.45 5.65 1.55
C THR A 184 12.62 6.58 1.27
N PHE A 185 12.47 7.89 1.52
CA PHE A 185 13.56 8.87 1.39
C PHE A 185 14.66 8.61 2.41
N GLN A 186 14.32 8.28 3.65
CA GLN A 186 15.31 7.93 4.67
C GLN A 186 16.13 6.69 4.29
N TYR A 187 15.48 5.67 3.74
CA TYR A 187 16.14 4.47 3.26
C TYR A 187 17.21 4.78 2.21
N VAL A 188 16.87 5.62 1.23
CA VAL A 188 17.79 6.01 0.17
C VAL A 188 18.90 6.91 0.70
N SER A 189 18.57 7.92 1.51
CA SER A 189 19.55 8.83 2.12
C SER A 189 20.58 8.10 2.95
N ALA A 190 20.17 7.11 3.74
CA ALA A 190 21.09 6.30 4.57
C ALA A 190 22.07 5.46 3.74
N ARG A 191 21.76 5.18 2.49
CA ARG A 191 22.65 4.48 1.55
C ARG A 191 23.65 5.40 0.85
N GLN A 192 23.52 6.72 1.05
CA GLN A 192 24.43 7.75 0.50
C GLN A 192 24.56 7.71 -1.03
N ASN A 193 23.50 7.28 -1.74
CA ASN A 193 23.46 7.25 -3.20
C ASN A 193 22.63 8.42 -3.72
N ILE A 194 23.30 9.47 -4.18
CA ILE A 194 22.65 10.69 -4.65
C ILE A 194 21.77 10.44 -5.88
N ASN A 195 22.19 9.57 -6.80
CA ASN A 195 21.42 9.26 -8.00
C ASN A 195 20.10 8.54 -7.65
N GLU A 196 20.12 7.67 -6.68
CA GLU A 196 18.90 7.03 -6.17
C GLU A 196 17.99 8.06 -5.48
N LEU A 197 18.57 9.00 -4.73
CA LEU A 197 17.80 10.06 -4.09
C LEU A 197 17.12 10.97 -5.12
N GLU A 198 17.84 11.37 -6.17
CA GLU A 198 17.28 12.13 -7.28
C GLU A 198 16.18 11.32 -8.02
N THR A 199 16.38 10.03 -8.22
CA THR A 199 15.40 9.15 -8.86
C THR A 199 14.09 9.12 -8.09
N ILE A 200 14.14 8.87 -6.77
CA ILE A 200 12.91 8.81 -5.96
C ILE A 200 12.28 10.20 -5.77
N PHE A 201 13.07 11.25 -5.74
CA PHE A 201 12.62 12.63 -5.70
C PHE A 201 11.82 12.97 -6.97
N ASN A 202 12.40 12.76 -8.15
CA ASN A 202 11.71 13.02 -9.42
C ASN A 202 10.45 12.16 -9.57
N TYR A 203 10.52 10.86 -9.23
CA TYR A 203 9.36 9.98 -9.22
C TYR A 203 8.23 10.50 -8.31
N THR A 204 8.59 11.03 -7.15
CA THR A 204 7.61 11.57 -6.17
C THR A 204 6.94 12.84 -6.71
N ILE A 205 7.72 13.73 -7.33
CA ILE A 205 7.18 14.94 -7.95
C ILE A 205 6.22 14.57 -9.09
N ASP A 206 6.67 13.74 -10.01
CA ASP A 206 5.85 13.32 -11.18
C ASP A 206 4.52 12.68 -10.73
N ARG A 207 4.55 11.94 -9.62
CA ARG A 207 3.39 11.21 -9.13
C ARG A 207 2.41 12.03 -8.31
N HIS A 208 2.91 12.93 -7.45
CA HIS A 208 2.10 13.59 -6.43
C HIS A 208 2.10 15.09 -6.47
N TYR A 209 3.13 15.71 -7.06
CA TYR A 209 3.38 17.15 -7.00
C TYR A 209 3.90 17.73 -8.33
N PRO A 210 3.29 17.36 -9.48
CA PRO A 210 3.82 17.76 -10.79
C PRO A 210 3.89 19.29 -10.97
N GLU A 211 3.13 20.03 -10.18
CA GLU A 211 3.11 21.50 -10.22
C GLU A 211 4.41 22.14 -9.73
N ILE A 212 5.25 21.43 -8.97
CA ILE A 212 6.51 22.01 -8.45
C ILE A 212 7.75 21.70 -9.27
N ILE A 213 7.63 20.92 -10.35
CA ILE A 213 8.80 20.44 -11.13
C ILE A 213 9.65 21.59 -11.73
N ASN A 214 9.00 22.72 -12.04
CA ASN A 214 9.64 23.88 -12.66
C ASN A 214 9.77 25.08 -11.72
N THR A 215 9.66 24.89 -10.42
CA THR A 215 9.85 25.98 -9.44
C THR A 215 11.33 26.26 -9.24
N GLU A 216 11.66 27.37 -8.62
CA GLU A 216 13.06 27.77 -8.33
C GLU A 216 13.75 26.78 -7.38
N ASN A 217 13.03 26.18 -6.44
CA ASN A 217 13.58 25.21 -5.49
C ASN A 217 12.61 24.04 -5.26
N PRO A 218 12.50 23.09 -6.21
CA PRO A 218 11.54 21.96 -6.09
C PRO A 218 11.75 21.09 -4.85
N ALA A 219 12.97 21.00 -4.32
CA ALA A 219 13.25 20.20 -3.12
C ALA A 219 12.65 20.85 -1.86
N LEU A 220 12.77 22.15 -1.71
CA LEU A 220 12.15 22.89 -0.63
C LEU A 220 10.63 22.86 -0.76
N ASP A 221 10.12 23.04 -1.97
CA ASP A 221 8.68 23.03 -2.24
C ASP A 221 8.07 21.64 -1.95
N LEU A 222 8.76 20.56 -2.31
CA LEU A 222 8.33 19.20 -1.92
C LEU A 222 8.23 19.07 -0.40
N LEU A 223 9.26 19.51 0.33
CA LEU A 223 9.26 19.47 1.79
C LEU A 223 8.06 20.22 2.38
N VAL A 224 7.84 21.47 1.92
CA VAL A 224 6.72 22.32 2.36
C VAL A 224 5.37 21.68 2.04
N LYS A 225 5.19 21.12 0.84
CA LYS A 225 3.96 20.41 0.44
C LYS A 225 3.69 19.19 1.32
N VAL A 226 4.70 18.37 1.58
CA VAL A 226 4.56 17.18 2.45
C VAL A 226 4.23 17.60 3.88
N ILE A 227 4.90 18.62 4.43
CA ILE A 227 4.58 19.17 5.76
C ILE A 227 3.11 19.61 5.82
N SER A 228 2.66 20.41 4.85
CA SER A 228 1.27 20.87 4.79
C SER A 228 0.27 19.71 4.78
N LYS A 229 0.50 18.71 3.93
CA LYS A 229 -0.33 17.51 3.85
C LYS A 229 -0.39 16.74 5.18
N GLN A 230 0.73 16.61 5.85
CA GLN A 230 0.79 15.91 7.15
C GLN A 230 0.11 16.75 8.26
N CYS A 231 0.28 18.06 8.27
CA CYS A 231 -0.45 18.93 9.19
C CYS A 231 -1.96 18.80 9.00
N ASP A 232 -2.45 18.90 7.77
CA ASP A 232 -3.88 18.76 7.46
C ASP A 232 -4.41 17.38 7.89
N LEU A 233 -3.64 16.30 7.66
CA LEU A 233 -4.01 14.96 8.08
C LEU A 233 -4.14 14.85 9.60
N ILE A 234 -3.15 15.33 10.35
CA ILE A 234 -3.15 15.29 11.81
C ILE A 234 -4.29 16.12 12.39
N VAL A 235 -4.56 17.31 11.84
CA VAL A 235 -5.72 18.13 12.23
C VAL A 235 -7.02 17.38 12.04
N ASN A 236 -7.18 16.68 10.92
CA ASN A 236 -8.36 15.86 10.66
C ASN A 236 -8.48 14.66 11.61
N TRP A 237 -7.39 14.01 11.99
CA TRP A 237 -7.38 12.98 13.03
C TRP A 237 -7.84 13.52 14.38
N MET A 238 -7.27 14.67 14.80
CA MET A 238 -7.63 15.30 16.06
C MET A 238 -9.10 15.72 16.10
N ARG A 239 -9.65 16.20 14.98
CA ARG A 239 -11.07 16.60 14.86
C ARG A 239 -12.02 15.46 15.21
N VAL A 240 -11.67 14.19 14.92
CA VAL A 240 -12.51 13.01 15.20
C VAL A 240 -12.04 12.22 16.41
N GLY A 241 -11.05 12.72 17.14
CA GLY A 241 -10.50 12.05 18.33
C GLY A 241 -9.64 10.83 18.00
N PHE A 242 -9.16 10.72 16.76
CA PHE A 242 -8.26 9.61 16.38
C PHE A 242 -6.82 9.93 16.79
N ILE A 243 -6.18 8.98 17.45
CA ILE A 243 -4.76 9.04 17.83
C ILE A 243 -4.05 7.88 17.14
N HIS A 244 -3.18 8.18 16.17
CA HIS A 244 -2.45 7.16 15.42
C HIS A 244 -1.49 6.38 16.32
N GLY A 245 -0.75 7.05 17.21
CA GLY A 245 0.10 6.45 18.23
C GLY A 245 1.48 5.95 17.77
N VAL A 246 1.69 5.73 16.45
CA VAL A 246 2.97 5.22 15.90
C VAL A 246 3.31 5.97 14.61
N MET A 247 3.61 7.26 14.72
CA MET A 247 3.90 8.14 13.59
C MET A 247 5.39 8.11 13.19
N ASN A 248 5.98 6.93 13.16
CA ASN A 248 7.31 6.75 12.59
C ASN A 248 7.27 6.97 11.09
N THR A 249 8.41 7.31 10.51
CA THR A 249 8.52 7.65 9.07
C THR A 249 8.14 6.52 8.12
N ASP A 250 8.17 5.29 8.57
CA ASP A 250 7.63 4.12 7.87
C ASP A 250 6.09 4.03 7.87
N ASN A 251 5.42 4.84 8.71
CA ASN A 251 3.96 4.96 8.79
C ASN A 251 3.43 6.33 8.32
N MET A 252 4.28 7.14 7.69
CA MET A 252 3.91 8.47 7.19
C MET A 252 4.07 8.51 5.67
N THR A 253 2.96 8.62 4.95
CA THR A 253 2.97 8.65 3.49
C THR A 253 3.34 10.04 2.95
N ILE A 254 3.99 10.08 1.81
CA ILE A 254 4.28 11.34 1.10
C ILE A 254 2.99 11.99 0.56
N SER A 255 1.97 11.18 0.27
CA SER A 255 0.66 11.65 -0.23
C SER A 255 -0.19 12.34 0.84
N GLY A 256 0.11 12.15 2.14
CA GLY A 256 -0.72 12.63 3.25
C GLY A 256 -1.96 11.76 3.51
N GLU A 257 -1.92 10.48 3.14
CA GLU A 257 -2.95 9.50 3.47
C GLU A 257 -2.59 8.74 4.76
N THR A 258 -3.58 8.43 5.57
CA THR A 258 -3.45 7.48 6.70
C THR A 258 -3.12 6.09 6.16
N ILE A 259 -2.10 5.39 6.71
CA ILE A 259 -1.67 4.07 6.24
C ILE A 259 -1.62 3.05 7.39
#